data_20ad3f3bfb0429da74e2d171bc269c95
#
_entry.id   20ad3f3bfb0429da74e2d171bc269c95
#
_cell.length_a   1.000
_cell.length_b   1.000
_cell.length_c   1.000
_cell.angle_alpha   90.00
_cell.angle_beta   90.00
_cell.angle_gamma   90.00
#
_symmetry.space_group_name_H-M   'P 1'
#
loop_
_entity.id
_entity.type
_entity.pdbx_description
1 polymer ?
#
loop_
_entity_poly.entity_id
_entity_poly.type
_entity_poly.pdbx_seq_one_letter_code
_entity_poly.pdbx_strand_id
1 'polypeptide(L)'
;MRHTAIDGHADTIERYLADPAGFFGTGRLGHLDSVRLRETGQNVQVMAIYTPPDRLGDDAYGYAVDFITAYDAVLDAEANRSLDPPWLGILGRADLDRACRPGGFGFLLFMEGASPLRGSLDDLDRFFARGVRGLTITHNHDNEAARGCFAEGPDAGLTGFGRELVPALESRGMAIDLAHANAATIRDTLAIARTPVIDSHTGLRAFHGASPPPLRARALGDDEVRAIAATGGVVCIDFLPDHLKGPREPGRRVRLDDLVEVIAHAVDVAGVDGVGLGSDWDGFGGDPVEGLEDASRLPALVAALDAAGFADADVAKILGGNLHRALAGVLP
;
A
#
# COMPACT_ATOMS: atom_id res chain seq x y z
N MET A 1 -6.54 18.16 -6.32
CA MET A 1 -7.68 17.70 -5.51
C MET A 1 -8.02 18.70 -4.42
N ARG A 2 -9.27 18.66 -3.84
CA ARG A 2 -9.68 19.54 -2.73
C ARG A 2 -9.21 19.04 -1.35
N HIS A 3 -8.86 17.76 -1.25
CA HIS A 3 -8.41 17.09 -0.03
C HIS A 3 -7.01 16.53 -0.20
N THR A 4 -6.30 16.32 0.91
CA THR A 4 -5.07 15.54 0.93
C THR A 4 -5.37 14.12 0.47
N ALA A 5 -4.57 13.62 -0.49
CA ALA A 5 -4.68 12.27 -0.99
C ALA A 5 -3.36 11.52 -0.76
N ILE A 6 -3.49 10.37 -0.13
CA ILE A 6 -2.39 9.42 0.13
C ILE A 6 -2.82 8.07 -0.41
N ASP A 7 -2.05 7.51 -1.30
CA ASP A 7 -2.22 6.16 -1.80
C ASP A 7 -1.26 5.22 -1.07
N GLY A 8 -1.83 4.18 -0.46
CA GLY A 8 -1.14 3.26 0.44
C GLY A 8 -0.22 2.26 -0.26
N HIS A 9 -0.34 2.07 -1.59
CA HIS A 9 0.47 1.07 -2.30
C HIS A 9 0.50 1.27 -3.82
N ALA A 10 1.69 1.17 -4.43
CA ALA A 10 1.86 0.97 -5.87
C ALA A 10 3.24 0.38 -6.19
N ASP A 11 3.31 -0.47 -7.23
CA ASP A 11 4.54 -1.14 -7.71
C ASP A 11 5.25 -0.39 -8.85
N THR A 12 4.90 0.85 -9.04
CA THR A 12 5.26 1.64 -10.22
C THR A 12 6.76 1.72 -10.49
N ILE A 13 7.62 1.79 -9.45
CA ILE A 13 9.07 1.90 -9.64
C ILE A 13 9.65 0.69 -10.37
N GLU A 14 9.06 -0.49 -10.22
CA GLU A 14 9.51 -1.69 -10.93
C GLU A 14 9.54 -1.47 -12.46
N ARG A 15 8.58 -0.72 -13.00
CA ARG A 15 8.52 -0.39 -14.43
C ARG A 15 9.64 0.53 -14.91
N TYR A 16 10.30 1.21 -13.98
CA TYR A 16 11.33 2.20 -14.25
C TYR A 16 12.73 1.78 -13.77
N LEU A 17 12.94 0.51 -13.37
CA LEU A 17 14.24 0.02 -12.92
C LEU A 17 15.33 0.22 -13.99
N ALA A 18 15.00 0.01 -15.28
CA ALA A 18 15.94 0.17 -16.39
C ALA A 18 16.09 1.62 -16.88
N ASP A 19 15.08 2.46 -16.66
CA ASP A 19 15.05 3.89 -17.07
C ASP A 19 14.29 4.75 -16.05
N PRO A 20 14.89 5.07 -14.91
CA PRO A 20 14.24 5.89 -13.87
C PRO A 20 13.81 7.28 -14.37
N ALA A 21 14.51 7.86 -15.35
CA ALA A 21 14.14 9.16 -15.92
C ALA A 21 12.81 9.11 -16.69
N GLY A 22 12.45 7.94 -17.21
CA GLY A 22 11.18 7.69 -17.91
C GLY A 22 9.95 8.00 -17.06
N PHE A 23 10.07 7.95 -15.72
CA PHE A 23 8.99 8.32 -14.80
C PHE A 23 8.50 9.77 -15.00
N PHE A 24 9.37 10.68 -15.40
CA PHE A 24 9.05 12.07 -15.73
C PHE A 24 8.71 12.28 -17.21
N GLY A 25 8.78 11.23 -18.01
CA GLY A 25 8.47 11.27 -19.44
C GLY A 25 6.97 11.26 -19.72
N THR A 26 6.65 11.42 -21.00
CA THR A 26 5.26 11.37 -21.50
C THR A 26 4.85 9.97 -21.96
N GLY A 27 5.67 8.93 -21.69
CA GLY A 27 5.52 7.59 -22.24
C GLY A 27 4.36 6.77 -21.70
N ARG A 28 3.72 7.21 -20.61
CA ARG A 28 2.57 6.58 -19.95
C ARG A 28 2.71 5.06 -19.78
N LEU A 29 3.83 4.65 -19.20
CA LEU A 29 3.99 3.26 -18.80
C LEU A 29 3.10 3.00 -17.58
N GLY A 30 2.34 1.91 -17.61
CA GLY A 30 1.49 1.51 -16.49
C GLY A 30 0.39 2.50 -16.09
N HIS A 31 0.03 2.49 -14.81
CA HIS A 31 -1.09 3.25 -14.26
C HIS A 31 -0.68 4.61 -13.67
N LEU A 32 0.61 4.80 -13.35
CA LEU A 32 1.09 5.95 -12.58
C LEU A 32 2.38 6.52 -13.17
N ASP A 33 2.46 7.84 -13.29
CA ASP A 33 3.64 8.61 -13.66
C ASP A 33 3.55 10.04 -13.13
N SER A 34 4.62 10.81 -13.30
CA SER A 34 4.70 12.17 -12.78
C SER A 34 3.67 13.13 -13.38
N VAL A 35 3.23 12.91 -14.61
CA VAL A 35 2.24 13.76 -15.27
C VAL A 35 0.88 13.54 -14.63
N ARG A 36 0.46 12.28 -14.52
CA ARG A 36 -0.83 11.90 -13.91
C ARG A 36 -0.91 12.31 -12.43
N LEU A 37 0.16 12.12 -11.65
CA LEU A 37 0.20 12.54 -10.25
C LEU A 37 0.04 14.07 -10.09
N ARG A 38 0.64 14.86 -10.98
CA ARG A 38 0.47 16.33 -10.97
C ARG A 38 -0.93 16.75 -11.38
N GLU A 39 -1.52 16.08 -12.38
CA GLU A 39 -2.88 16.37 -12.84
C GLU A 39 -3.92 16.14 -11.75
N THR A 40 -3.74 15.10 -10.94
CA THR A 40 -4.66 14.79 -9.82
C THR A 40 -4.44 15.66 -8.59
N GLY A 41 -3.22 16.14 -8.38
CA GLY A 41 -2.84 16.80 -7.13
C GLY A 41 -2.84 15.84 -5.92
N GLN A 42 -2.50 14.57 -6.14
CA GLN A 42 -2.20 13.63 -5.07
C GLN A 42 -0.97 14.10 -4.30
N ASN A 43 -0.92 13.81 -2.98
CA ASN A 43 0.12 14.32 -2.09
C ASN A 43 1.19 13.31 -1.73
N VAL A 44 0.80 12.04 -1.55
CA VAL A 44 1.73 10.98 -1.16
C VAL A 44 1.41 9.71 -1.92
N GLN A 45 2.47 9.08 -2.42
CA GLN A 45 2.42 7.73 -2.97
C GLN A 45 3.35 6.83 -2.16
N VAL A 46 2.80 5.76 -1.58
CA VAL A 46 3.62 4.67 -1.07
C VAL A 46 4.09 3.84 -2.26
N MET A 47 5.42 3.73 -2.39
CA MET A 47 6.09 2.92 -3.42
C MET A 47 6.57 1.63 -2.79
N ALA A 48 6.13 0.49 -3.31
CA ALA A 48 6.48 -0.83 -2.82
C ALA A 48 7.78 -1.34 -3.44
N ILE A 49 8.65 -1.90 -2.61
CA ILE A 49 9.78 -2.73 -3.03
C ILE A 49 9.24 -4.16 -3.06
N TYR A 50 8.63 -4.55 -4.16
CA TYR A 50 8.17 -5.92 -4.39
C TYR A 50 9.37 -6.83 -4.69
N THR A 51 9.37 -8.06 -4.17
CA THR A 51 10.38 -9.07 -4.52
C THR A 51 9.73 -10.19 -5.31
N PRO A 52 10.01 -10.31 -6.63
CA PRO A 52 9.42 -11.37 -7.46
C PRO A 52 9.79 -12.77 -6.96
N PRO A 53 8.93 -13.79 -7.17
CA PRO A 53 9.16 -15.16 -6.69
C PRO A 53 10.47 -15.80 -7.21
N ASP A 54 10.92 -15.43 -8.40
CA ASP A 54 12.19 -15.90 -8.99
C ASP A 54 13.43 -15.17 -8.44
N ARG A 55 13.24 -14.16 -7.58
CA ARG A 55 14.26 -13.37 -6.90
C ARG A 55 14.27 -13.59 -5.38
N LEU A 56 13.54 -14.56 -4.87
CA LEU A 56 13.54 -14.90 -3.45
C LEU A 56 14.87 -15.55 -3.02
N GLY A 57 15.09 -15.65 -1.71
CA GLY A 57 16.32 -16.18 -1.13
C GLY A 57 17.47 -15.18 -1.20
N ASP A 58 18.68 -15.65 -1.56
CA ASP A 58 19.89 -14.80 -1.53
C ASP A 58 19.84 -13.60 -2.49
N ASP A 59 19.03 -13.66 -3.53
CA ASP A 59 18.89 -12.61 -4.55
C ASP A 59 17.96 -11.46 -4.10
N ALA A 60 17.07 -11.70 -3.12
CA ALA A 60 16.08 -10.74 -2.67
C ALA A 60 16.70 -9.43 -2.14
N TYR A 61 17.81 -9.54 -1.40
CA TYR A 61 18.53 -8.36 -0.90
C TYR A 61 19.08 -7.50 -2.04
N GLY A 62 19.77 -8.13 -3.01
CA GLY A 62 20.34 -7.43 -4.17
C GLY A 62 19.26 -6.73 -4.99
N TYR A 63 18.17 -7.41 -5.25
CA TYR A 63 17.02 -6.85 -5.98
C TYR A 63 16.41 -5.64 -5.26
N ALA A 64 16.22 -5.70 -3.96
CA ALA A 64 15.73 -4.56 -3.17
C ALA A 64 16.69 -3.36 -3.21
N VAL A 65 18.01 -3.61 -3.23
CA VAL A 65 19.03 -2.54 -3.38
C VAL A 65 18.96 -1.89 -4.76
N ASP A 66 18.77 -2.68 -5.82
CA ASP A 66 18.60 -2.17 -7.20
C ASP A 66 17.33 -1.31 -7.30
N PHE A 67 16.23 -1.77 -6.68
CA PHE A 67 14.99 -1.02 -6.63
C PHE A 67 15.16 0.35 -5.93
N ILE A 68 15.78 0.38 -4.76
CA ILE A 68 16.05 1.62 -4.05
C ILE A 68 16.96 2.54 -4.86
N THR A 69 17.91 1.98 -5.61
CA THR A 69 18.79 2.77 -6.47
C THR A 69 18.01 3.43 -7.61
N ALA A 70 17.05 2.75 -8.21
CA ALA A 70 16.15 3.35 -9.21
C ALA A 70 15.24 4.41 -8.59
N TYR A 71 14.71 4.15 -7.39
CA TYR A 71 13.92 5.12 -6.64
C TYR A 71 14.71 6.41 -6.33
N ASP A 72 15.95 6.27 -5.85
CA ASP A 72 16.84 7.41 -5.60
C ASP A 72 17.09 8.20 -6.90
N ALA A 73 17.30 7.50 -8.02
CA ALA A 73 17.49 8.14 -9.33
C ALA A 73 16.25 8.89 -9.82
N VAL A 74 15.03 8.44 -9.50
CA VAL A 74 13.80 9.20 -9.75
C VAL A 74 13.79 10.50 -8.94
N LEU A 75 14.12 10.44 -7.65
CA LEU A 75 14.16 11.64 -6.80
C LEU A 75 15.27 12.62 -7.23
N ASP A 76 16.41 12.12 -7.69
CA ASP A 76 17.57 12.91 -8.10
C ASP A 76 17.48 13.41 -9.56
N ALA A 77 16.46 13.01 -10.31
CA ALA A 77 16.29 13.44 -11.69
C ALA A 77 16.22 14.98 -11.81
N GLU A 78 16.85 15.54 -12.86
CA GLU A 78 16.77 16.97 -13.14
C GLU A 78 15.33 17.45 -13.31
N ALA A 79 14.48 16.60 -13.89
CA ALA A 79 13.06 16.86 -14.04
C ALA A 79 12.37 17.07 -12.69
N ASN A 80 12.74 16.28 -11.66
CA ASN A 80 12.23 16.48 -10.30
C ASN A 80 12.77 17.77 -9.68
N ARG A 81 14.08 17.99 -9.76
CA ARG A 81 14.72 19.21 -9.22
C ARG A 81 14.17 20.50 -9.84
N SER A 82 13.62 20.43 -11.05
CA SER A 82 13.01 21.56 -11.77
C SER A 82 11.55 21.82 -11.37
N LEU A 83 10.95 21.00 -10.54
CA LEU A 83 9.60 21.23 -9.99
C LEU A 83 9.66 22.28 -8.87
N ASP A 84 8.54 22.97 -8.62
CA ASP A 84 8.38 23.93 -7.53
C ASP A 84 7.07 23.64 -6.76
N PRO A 85 7.13 23.05 -5.57
CA PRO A 85 8.30 22.44 -4.95
C PRO A 85 8.72 21.11 -5.62
N PRO A 86 9.98 20.70 -5.52
CA PRO A 86 10.39 19.35 -5.94
C PRO A 86 9.74 18.30 -5.05
N TRP A 87 9.48 17.13 -5.62
CA TRP A 87 8.98 15.99 -4.88
C TRP A 87 10.06 15.42 -3.97
N LEU A 88 9.65 14.88 -2.84
CA LEU A 88 10.58 14.45 -1.81
C LEU A 88 10.41 12.98 -1.42
N GLY A 89 11.49 12.35 -0.99
CA GLY A 89 11.44 11.11 -0.24
C GLY A 89 11.03 11.42 1.21
N ILE A 90 9.99 10.74 1.69
CA ILE A 90 9.48 10.93 3.04
C ILE A 90 10.28 10.06 4.00
N LEU A 91 11.09 10.68 4.84
CA LEU A 91 11.95 10.01 5.82
C LEU A 91 11.43 10.12 7.26
N GLY A 92 10.42 10.93 7.49
CA GLY A 92 9.82 11.12 8.79
C GLY A 92 8.56 11.97 8.73
N ARG A 93 7.96 12.21 9.91
CA ARG A 93 6.71 12.95 10.04
C ARG A 93 6.77 14.35 9.41
N ALA A 94 7.88 15.07 9.62
CA ALA A 94 8.01 16.42 9.07
C ALA A 94 7.97 16.45 7.52
N ASP A 95 8.50 15.43 6.86
CA ASP A 95 8.42 15.28 5.40
C ASP A 95 7.01 14.93 4.95
N LEU A 96 6.32 14.02 5.68
CA LEU A 96 4.93 13.67 5.43
C LEU A 96 4.03 14.91 5.52
N ASP A 97 4.16 15.70 6.59
CA ASP A 97 3.40 16.93 6.77
C ASP A 97 3.70 17.96 5.66
N ARG A 98 4.95 18.00 5.18
CA ARG A 98 5.35 18.89 4.07
C ARG A 98 4.76 18.43 2.74
N ALA A 99 4.79 17.13 2.44
CA ALA A 99 4.19 16.55 1.23
C ALA A 99 2.67 16.79 1.19
N CYS A 100 1.99 16.75 2.33
CA CYS A 100 0.54 16.94 2.43
C CYS A 100 0.09 18.41 2.35
N ARG A 101 1.00 19.38 2.20
CA ARG A 101 0.62 20.77 1.94
C ARG A 101 0.10 20.96 0.52
N PRO A 102 -0.72 22.01 0.27
CA PRO A 102 -1.14 22.33 -1.09
C PRO A 102 0.05 22.43 -2.06
N GLY A 103 0.00 21.69 -3.15
CA GLY A 103 1.07 21.60 -4.15
C GLY A 103 2.28 20.74 -3.75
N GLY A 104 2.32 20.24 -2.51
CA GLY A 104 3.35 19.30 -2.09
C GLY A 104 3.10 17.90 -2.63
N PHE A 105 4.20 17.15 -2.82
CA PHE A 105 4.16 15.73 -3.14
C PHE A 105 5.39 15.01 -2.58
N GLY A 106 5.20 13.74 -2.17
CA GLY A 106 6.29 12.90 -1.72
C GLY A 106 6.03 11.41 -1.93
N PHE A 107 7.13 10.67 -1.98
CA PHE A 107 7.12 9.21 -2.01
C PHE A 107 7.51 8.66 -0.63
N LEU A 108 6.76 7.66 -0.18
CA LEU A 108 7.07 6.90 1.02
C LEU A 108 7.44 5.47 0.60
N LEU A 109 8.65 5.02 0.95
CA LEU A 109 9.17 3.75 0.48
C LEU A 109 8.86 2.64 1.48
N PHE A 110 8.11 1.63 1.03
CA PHE A 110 7.80 0.41 1.79
C PHE A 110 8.48 -0.80 1.16
N MET A 111 8.85 -1.77 1.99
CA MET A 111 9.30 -3.08 1.55
C MET A 111 8.13 -4.06 1.59
N GLU A 112 7.80 -4.67 0.48
CA GLU A 112 6.71 -5.63 0.38
C GLU A 112 7.21 -7.06 0.57
N GLY A 113 7.06 -7.52 1.81
CA GLY A 113 7.57 -8.80 2.29
C GLY A 113 8.99 -8.72 2.88
N ALA A 114 9.22 -9.45 3.96
CA ALA A 114 10.47 -9.42 4.71
C ALA A 114 11.62 -10.24 4.09
N SER A 115 11.44 -10.87 2.93
CA SER A 115 12.47 -11.71 2.27
C SER A 115 13.82 -11.00 2.07
N PRO A 116 13.87 -9.68 1.69
CA PRO A 116 15.15 -8.97 1.58
C PRO A 116 15.92 -8.84 2.89
N LEU A 117 15.26 -8.99 4.05
CA LEU A 117 15.93 -8.97 5.35
C LEU A 117 16.70 -10.26 5.65
N ARG A 118 16.38 -11.37 4.98
CA ARG A 118 17.07 -12.66 5.16
C ARG A 118 17.15 -13.12 6.63
N GLY A 119 16.12 -12.78 7.44
CA GLY A 119 16.08 -13.06 8.88
C GLY A 119 17.08 -12.20 9.71
N SER A 120 17.50 -11.04 9.23
CA SER A 120 18.51 -10.18 9.85
C SER A 120 17.97 -8.80 10.21
N LEU A 121 18.05 -8.40 11.48
CA LEU A 121 17.76 -7.03 11.91
C LEU A 121 18.86 -6.03 11.48
N ASP A 122 20.09 -6.49 11.23
CA ASP A 122 21.13 -5.63 10.66
C ASP A 122 20.77 -5.21 9.23
N ASP A 123 20.13 -6.09 8.46
CA ASP A 123 19.66 -5.74 7.13
C ASP A 123 18.45 -4.78 7.21
N LEU A 124 17.58 -4.90 8.22
CA LEU A 124 16.56 -3.91 8.50
C LEU A 124 17.17 -2.51 8.73
N ASP A 125 18.24 -2.41 9.53
CA ASP A 125 18.96 -1.15 9.77
C ASP A 125 19.52 -0.56 8.48
N ARG A 126 20.07 -1.40 7.60
CA ARG A 126 20.58 -0.96 6.30
C ARG A 126 19.50 -0.40 5.41
N PHE A 127 18.34 -1.05 5.33
CA PHE A 127 17.21 -0.56 4.52
C PHE A 127 16.57 0.68 5.14
N PHE A 128 16.45 0.76 6.46
CA PHE A 128 16.02 1.98 7.14
C PHE A 128 16.93 3.17 6.83
N ALA A 129 18.25 2.97 6.85
CA ALA A 129 19.22 4.00 6.48
C ALA A 129 19.12 4.44 5.00
N ARG A 130 18.59 3.56 4.12
CA ARG A 130 18.30 3.84 2.71
C ARG A 130 16.91 4.44 2.47
N GLY A 131 16.16 4.77 3.50
CA GLY A 131 14.89 5.47 3.38
C GLY A 131 13.63 4.61 3.43
N VAL A 132 13.73 3.29 3.63
CA VAL A 132 12.56 2.44 3.86
C VAL A 132 11.89 2.83 5.16
N ARG A 133 10.58 3.06 5.15
CA ARG A 133 9.80 3.55 6.30
C ARG A 133 8.59 2.70 6.65
N GLY A 134 8.37 1.62 5.92
CA GLY A 134 7.37 0.62 6.26
C GLY A 134 7.76 -0.75 5.72
N LEU A 135 7.16 -1.78 6.27
CA LEU A 135 7.40 -3.16 5.88
C LEU A 135 6.11 -3.95 5.96
N THR A 136 5.71 -4.53 4.84
CA THR A 136 4.69 -5.57 4.76
C THR A 136 5.31 -6.87 5.23
N ILE A 137 4.76 -7.49 6.27
CA ILE A 137 5.40 -8.66 6.94
C ILE A 137 5.64 -9.81 5.96
N THR A 138 4.68 -10.06 5.07
CA THR A 138 4.80 -11.07 4.00
C THR A 138 4.30 -10.50 2.68
N HIS A 139 4.75 -11.06 1.58
CA HIS A 139 3.97 -11.11 0.35
C HIS A 139 3.13 -12.41 0.35
N ASN A 140 2.70 -12.93 -0.78
CA ASN A 140 1.77 -14.06 -0.91
C ASN A 140 2.28 -15.35 -0.23
N HIS A 141 3.59 -15.57 -0.18
CA HIS A 141 4.23 -16.79 0.30
C HIS A 141 4.93 -16.57 1.65
N ASP A 142 5.35 -17.69 2.26
CA ASP A 142 6.13 -17.67 3.48
C ASP A 142 7.49 -17.01 3.26
N ASN A 143 7.96 -16.35 4.31
CA ASN A 143 9.33 -15.84 4.41
C ASN A 143 9.90 -16.08 5.81
N GLU A 144 11.06 -15.54 6.11
CA GLU A 144 11.76 -15.72 7.39
C GLU A 144 10.96 -15.15 8.59
N ALA A 145 10.05 -14.19 8.34
CA ALA A 145 9.28 -13.52 9.40
C ALA A 145 7.93 -14.20 9.68
N ALA A 146 7.23 -14.67 8.64
CA ALA A 146 5.85 -15.11 8.81
C ALA A 146 5.32 -15.92 7.62
N ARG A 147 4.08 -16.38 7.76
CA ARG A 147 3.33 -17.04 6.68
C ARG A 147 2.45 -16.06 5.93
N GLY A 148 2.54 -16.13 4.59
CA GLY A 148 1.71 -15.37 3.68
C GLY A 148 0.32 -16.01 3.46
N CYS A 149 -0.55 -15.27 2.76
CA CYS A 149 -1.94 -15.70 2.52
C CYS A 149 -2.08 -16.92 1.61
N PHE A 150 -1.07 -17.24 0.78
CA PHE A 150 -1.06 -18.42 -0.10
C PHE A 150 -0.24 -19.58 0.48
N ALA A 151 0.22 -19.47 1.72
CA ALA A 151 0.96 -20.54 2.37
C ALA A 151 0.12 -21.81 2.53
N GLU A 152 0.69 -22.95 2.13
CA GLU A 152 0.05 -24.26 2.31
C GLU A 152 0.48 -24.90 3.65
N GLY A 153 -0.40 -25.68 4.27
CA GLY A 153 -0.07 -26.44 5.49
C GLY A 153 -0.70 -25.87 6.76
N PRO A 154 -0.12 -26.15 7.95
CA PRO A 154 -0.71 -25.76 9.24
C PRO A 154 -0.92 -24.25 9.36
N ASP A 155 -1.98 -23.84 10.06
CA ASP A 155 -2.22 -22.43 10.42
C ASP A 155 -1.13 -21.98 11.40
N ALA A 156 -0.14 -21.24 10.88
CA ALA A 156 0.96 -20.66 11.64
C ALA A 156 1.12 -19.20 11.24
N GLY A 157 1.54 -18.37 12.20
CA GLY A 157 1.70 -16.93 12.04
C GLY A 157 3.18 -16.53 12.03
N LEU A 158 3.55 -15.60 12.91
CA LEU A 158 4.90 -15.11 13.06
C LEU A 158 5.88 -16.20 13.47
N THR A 159 7.03 -16.26 12.83
CA THR A 159 8.20 -17.03 13.26
C THR A 159 8.87 -16.42 14.50
N GLY A 160 9.95 -17.03 15.00
CA GLY A 160 10.80 -16.39 16.01
C GLY A 160 11.34 -15.04 15.56
N PHE A 161 11.87 -14.98 14.33
CA PHE A 161 12.34 -13.73 13.74
C PHE A 161 11.22 -12.69 13.57
N GLY A 162 10.03 -13.09 13.11
CA GLY A 162 8.89 -12.18 12.98
C GLY A 162 8.48 -11.54 14.32
N ARG A 163 8.56 -12.29 15.43
CA ARG A 163 8.29 -11.77 16.77
C ARG A 163 9.35 -10.77 17.27
N GLU A 164 10.57 -10.85 16.76
CA GLU A 164 11.63 -9.86 17.00
C GLU A 164 11.50 -8.67 16.04
N LEU A 165 11.07 -8.91 14.80
CA LEU A 165 10.93 -7.91 13.75
C LEU A 165 9.87 -6.85 14.08
N VAL A 166 8.69 -7.26 14.58
CA VAL A 166 7.58 -6.32 14.88
C VAL A 166 8.02 -5.23 15.86
N PRO A 167 8.57 -5.50 17.06
CA PRO A 167 9.05 -4.44 17.94
C PRO A 167 10.28 -3.70 17.37
N ALA A 168 11.07 -4.34 16.51
CA ALA A 168 12.20 -3.69 15.86
C ALA A 168 11.76 -2.63 14.84
N LEU A 169 10.67 -2.86 14.10
CA LEU A 169 10.03 -1.87 13.23
C LEU A 169 9.54 -0.67 14.05
N GLU A 170 8.79 -0.93 15.11
CA GLU A 170 8.26 0.12 15.99
C GLU A 170 9.36 1.01 16.60
N SER A 171 10.46 0.39 17.07
CA SER A 171 11.57 1.13 17.67
C SER A 171 12.30 2.07 16.71
N ARG A 172 12.16 1.84 15.40
CA ARG A 172 12.72 2.67 14.31
C ARG A 172 11.70 3.66 13.76
N GLY A 173 10.45 3.61 14.21
CA GLY A 173 9.39 4.41 13.61
C GLY A 173 9.06 3.97 12.18
N MET A 174 9.09 2.67 11.91
CA MET A 174 8.66 2.08 10.65
C MET A 174 7.23 1.56 10.76
N ALA A 175 6.41 1.81 9.74
CA ALA A 175 5.06 1.31 9.68
C ALA A 175 5.04 -0.22 9.52
N ILE A 176 4.13 -0.87 10.25
CA ILE A 176 3.84 -2.30 10.13
C ILE A 176 2.66 -2.44 9.19
N ASP A 177 2.83 -3.22 8.13
CA ASP A 177 1.82 -3.47 7.13
C ASP A 177 1.46 -4.97 7.09
N LEU A 178 0.18 -5.28 7.07
CA LEU A 178 -0.37 -6.63 7.11
C LEU A 178 -0.97 -7.11 5.79
N ALA A 179 -0.86 -6.33 4.73
CA ALA A 179 -1.24 -6.81 3.40
C ALA A 179 -0.57 -8.16 3.11
N HIS A 180 -1.24 -9.06 2.41
CA HIS A 180 -0.78 -10.41 2.12
C HIS A 180 -0.55 -11.36 3.31
N ALA A 181 -0.72 -10.92 4.55
CA ALA A 181 -0.57 -11.80 5.71
C ALA A 181 -1.72 -12.80 5.81
N ASN A 182 -1.44 -14.05 6.24
CA ASN A 182 -2.52 -14.95 6.61
C ASN A 182 -3.16 -14.54 7.95
N ALA A 183 -4.33 -15.10 8.26
CA ALA A 183 -5.07 -14.77 9.48
C ALA A 183 -4.28 -15.00 10.78
N ALA A 184 -3.40 -16.01 10.83
CA ALA A 184 -2.55 -16.29 11.98
C ALA A 184 -1.44 -15.23 12.13
N THR A 185 -0.81 -14.78 11.03
CA THR A 185 0.17 -13.70 11.02
C THR A 185 -0.46 -12.38 11.45
N ILE A 186 -1.66 -12.06 10.94
CA ILE A 186 -2.43 -10.88 11.38
C ILE A 186 -2.66 -10.94 12.90
N ARG A 187 -3.24 -12.03 13.40
CA ARG A 187 -3.52 -12.22 14.83
C ARG A 187 -2.27 -12.09 15.69
N ASP A 188 -1.18 -12.79 15.31
CA ASP A 188 0.07 -12.78 16.06
C ASP A 188 0.72 -11.39 16.09
N THR A 189 0.70 -10.68 14.97
CA THR A 189 1.23 -9.30 14.86
C THR A 189 0.42 -8.34 15.73
N LEU A 190 -0.91 -8.36 15.62
CA LEU A 190 -1.79 -7.50 16.41
C LEU A 190 -1.69 -7.77 17.92
N ALA A 191 -1.34 -8.99 18.32
CA ALA A 191 -1.15 -9.33 19.74
C ALA A 191 0.10 -8.69 20.37
N ILE A 192 1.09 -8.30 19.58
CA ILE A 192 2.37 -7.74 20.07
C ILE A 192 2.63 -6.31 19.61
N ALA A 193 2.00 -5.85 18.53
CA ALA A 193 2.11 -4.47 18.05
C ALA A 193 1.54 -3.47 19.08
N ARG A 194 2.21 -2.32 19.20
CA ARG A 194 1.88 -1.23 20.14
C ARG A 194 1.60 0.09 19.43
N THR A 195 1.95 0.19 18.15
CA THR A 195 1.68 1.32 17.27
C THR A 195 0.54 1.00 16.31
N PRO A 196 -0.08 1.99 15.67
CA PRO A 196 -1.05 1.75 14.60
C PRO A 196 -0.48 0.83 13.52
N VAL A 197 -1.25 -0.20 13.15
CA VAL A 197 -0.90 -1.16 12.10
C VAL A 197 -1.78 -0.88 10.89
N ILE A 198 -1.22 -0.93 9.68
CA ILE A 198 -2.00 -0.75 8.46
C ILE A 198 -2.16 -2.06 7.71
N ASP A 199 -3.14 -2.12 6.81
CA ASP A 199 -3.17 -3.00 5.66
C ASP A 199 -3.18 -2.10 4.44
N SER A 200 -2.05 -2.06 3.73
CA SER A 200 -1.78 -1.04 2.72
C SER A 200 -2.61 -1.20 1.46
N HIS A 201 -3.10 -2.42 1.15
CA HIS A 201 -3.93 -2.72 0.00
C HIS A 201 -4.61 -4.08 0.16
N THR A 202 -5.94 -4.13 0.06
CA THR A 202 -6.70 -5.37 0.23
C THR A 202 -8.10 -5.30 -0.36
N GLY A 203 -8.66 -6.48 -0.68
CA GLY A 203 -10.10 -6.67 -0.84
C GLY A 203 -10.77 -7.16 0.44
N LEU A 204 -12.10 -7.26 0.42
CA LEU A 204 -12.89 -7.72 1.56
C LEU A 204 -13.55 -9.07 1.27
N ARG A 205 -13.38 -10.02 2.19
CA ARG A 205 -13.88 -11.40 2.06
C ARG A 205 -15.40 -11.48 1.86
N ALA A 206 -16.15 -10.47 2.35
CA ALA A 206 -17.58 -10.35 2.15
C ALA A 206 -17.98 -10.33 0.66
N PHE A 207 -17.10 -9.85 -0.22
CA PHE A 207 -17.32 -9.77 -1.66
C PHE A 207 -16.79 -10.98 -2.46
N HIS A 208 -16.18 -11.98 -1.79
CA HIS A 208 -15.50 -13.12 -2.40
C HIS A 208 -16.22 -14.47 -2.18
N GLY A 209 -17.54 -14.49 -2.01
CA GLY A 209 -18.30 -15.69 -1.62
C GLY A 209 -17.98 -16.97 -2.38
N ALA A 210 -17.90 -16.92 -3.72
CA ALA A 210 -17.60 -18.05 -4.59
C ALA A 210 -16.24 -17.90 -5.35
N SER A 211 -15.39 -16.95 -4.93
CA SER A 211 -14.06 -16.78 -5.53
C SER A 211 -13.15 -17.96 -5.26
N PRO A 212 -12.15 -18.22 -6.14
CA PRO A 212 -11.12 -19.23 -5.88
C PRO A 212 -10.45 -19.04 -4.51
N PRO A 213 -10.00 -20.14 -3.85
CA PRO A 213 -9.39 -20.06 -2.54
C PRO A 213 -8.28 -19.01 -2.38
N PRO A 214 -7.35 -18.80 -3.33
CA PRO A 214 -6.32 -17.78 -3.19
C PRO A 214 -6.87 -16.36 -3.03
N LEU A 215 -7.84 -15.94 -3.85
CA LEU A 215 -8.46 -14.61 -3.72
C LEU A 215 -9.16 -14.43 -2.37
N ARG A 216 -9.83 -15.48 -1.87
CA ARG A 216 -10.45 -15.44 -0.55
C ARG A 216 -9.44 -15.40 0.59
N ALA A 217 -8.31 -16.06 0.43
CA ALA A 217 -7.23 -16.06 1.43
C ALA A 217 -6.53 -14.68 1.49
N ARG A 218 -6.45 -13.97 0.36
CA ARG A 218 -5.87 -12.62 0.27
C ARG A 218 -6.76 -11.55 0.88
N ALA A 219 -8.07 -11.76 0.86
CA ALA A 219 -9.06 -10.77 1.33
C ALA A 219 -9.24 -10.82 2.85
N LEU A 220 -9.34 -9.66 3.49
CA LEU A 220 -9.64 -9.53 4.91
C LEU A 220 -11.09 -9.87 5.24
N GLY A 221 -11.30 -10.55 6.37
CA GLY A 221 -12.61 -10.69 7.00
C GLY A 221 -12.95 -9.48 7.87
N ASP A 222 -14.23 -9.31 8.16
CA ASP A 222 -14.71 -8.19 8.97
C ASP A 222 -14.07 -8.11 10.36
N ASP A 223 -13.75 -9.25 10.98
CA ASP A 223 -13.10 -9.26 12.29
C ASP A 223 -11.65 -8.80 12.21
N GLU A 224 -10.94 -9.12 11.13
CA GLU A 224 -9.57 -8.66 10.86
C GLU A 224 -9.58 -7.15 10.58
N VAL A 225 -10.53 -6.66 9.79
CA VAL A 225 -10.74 -5.23 9.52
C VAL A 225 -10.97 -4.45 10.82
N ARG A 226 -11.87 -4.93 11.70
CA ARG A 226 -12.12 -4.31 13.01
C ARG A 226 -10.88 -4.32 13.89
N ALA A 227 -10.14 -5.43 13.90
CA ALA A 227 -8.95 -5.58 14.74
C ALA A 227 -7.82 -4.63 14.32
N ILE A 228 -7.58 -4.45 13.01
CA ILE A 228 -6.61 -3.46 12.49
C ILE A 228 -7.06 -2.04 12.85
N ALA A 229 -8.31 -1.68 12.59
CA ALA A 229 -8.85 -0.36 12.92
C ALA A 229 -8.76 -0.05 14.43
N ALA A 230 -8.95 -1.06 15.29
CA ALA A 230 -8.87 -0.91 16.75
C ALA A 230 -7.46 -0.54 17.24
N THR A 231 -6.39 -0.76 16.47
CA THR A 231 -5.03 -0.27 16.77
C THR A 231 -4.87 1.25 16.54
N GLY A 232 -5.89 1.92 16.01
CA GLY A 232 -5.78 3.26 15.43
C GLY A 232 -5.23 3.23 13.99
N GLY A 233 -5.14 2.04 13.42
CA GLY A 233 -4.65 1.79 12.06
C GLY A 233 -5.67 2.03 10.97
N VAL A 234 -5.33 1.61 9.74
CA VAL A 234 -6.13 1.85 8.53
C VAL A 234 -6.08 0.61 7.64
N VAL A 235 -7.24 0.21 7.14
CA VAL A 235 -7.37 -0.78 6.07
C VAL A 235 -7.59 -0.04 4.76
N CYS A 236 -6.70 -0.22 3.80
CA CYS A 236 -6.76 0.44 2.51
C CYS A 236 -7.37 -0.50 1.46
N ILE A 237 -8.45 -0.06 0.84
CA ILE A 237 -9.11 -0.82 -0.23
C ILE A 237 -8.33 -0.63 -1.51
N ASP A 238 -7.97 -1.73 -2.18
CA ASP A 238 -7.27 -1.72 -3.44
C ASP A 238 -8.20 -1.54 -4.66
N PHE A 239 -7.58 -1.31 -5.82
CA PHE A 239 -8.29 -1.12 -7.08
C PHE A 239 -8.17 -2.34 -8.01
N LEU A 240 -7.64 -3.45 -7.50
CA LEU A 240 -7.56 -4.71 -8.24
C LEU A 240 -8.99 -5.25 -8.48
N PRO A 241 -9.45 -5.32 -9.73
CA PRO A 241 -10.83 -5.70 -10.02
C PRO A 241 -11.24 -7.06 -9.43
N ASP A 242 -10.31 -8.01 -9.32
CA ASP A 242 -10.59 -9.33 -8.76
C ASP A 242 -10.79 -9.31 -7.24
N HIS A 243 -10.30 -8.28 -6.54
CA HIS A 243 -10.49 -8.08 -5.12
C HIS A 243 -11.80 -7.34 -4.76
N LEU A 244 -12.40 -6.64 -5.72
CA LEU A 244 -13.55 -5.79 -5.46
C LEU A 244 -14.90 -6.51 -5.54
N LYS A 245 -15.01 -7.56 -6.34
CA LYS A 245 -16.27 -8.30 -6.44
C LYS A 245 -16.03 -9.77 -6.81
N GLY A 246 -16.65 -10.68 -6.02
CA GLY A 246 -16.70 -12.12 -6.29
C GLY A 246 -17.37 -12.46 -7.62
N PRO A 247 -17.59 -13.74 -7.96
CA PRO A 247 -17.79 -14.20 -9.32
C PRO A 247 -18.81 -13.35 -10.06
N ARG A 248 -18.29 -12.65 -11.05
CA ARG A 248 -19.02 -11.70 -11.89
C ARG A 248 -19.84 -12.45 -12.92
N GLU A 249 -20.92 -11.84 -13.34
CA GLU A 249 -21.55 -12.25 -14.57
C GLU A 249 -20.49 -12.23 -15.70
N PRO A 250 -20.40 -13.31 -16.52
CA PRO A 250 -19.43 -13.35 -17.59
C PRO A 250 -19.49 -12.09 -18.47
N GLY A 251 -18.36 -11.40 -18.65
CA GLY A 251 -18.25 -10.20 -19.47
C GLY A 251 -18.60 -8.87 -18.76
N ARG A 252 -19.01 -8.88 -17.49
CA ARG A 252 -19.20 -7.64 -16.72
C ARG A 252 -17.85 -7.13 -16.21
N ARG A 253 -17.48 -5.89 -16.56
CA ARG A 253 -16.34 -5.17 -15.98
C ARG A 253 -16.68 -4.66 -14.57
N VAL A 254 -15.68 -4.56 -13.70
CA VAL A 254 -15.79 -3.86 -12.43
C VAL A 254 -15.81 -2.37 -12.68
N ARG A 255 -16.64 -1.65 -11.94
CA ARG A 255 -16.90 -0.22 -12.10
C ARG A 255 -16.62 0.52 -10.80
N LEU A 256 -16.52 1.83 -10.86
CA LEU A 256 -16.39 2.70 -9.68
C LEU A 256 -17.46 2.43 -8.61
N ASP A 257 -18.69 2.15 -9.00
CA ASP A 257 -19.78 1.85 -8.06
C ASP A 257 -19.49 0.56 -7.25
N ASP A 258 -18.83 -0.44 -7.86
CA ASP A 258 -18.41 -1.67 -7.17
C ASP A 258 -17.33 -1.36 -6.12
N LEU A 259 -16.37 -0.49 -6.43
CA LEU A 259 -15.35 -0.03 -5.48
C LEU A 259 -15.97 0.77 -4.32
N VAL A 260 -16.90 1.67 -4.63
CA VAL A 260 -17.62 2.46 -3.61
C VAL A 260 -18.41 1.55 -2.67
N GLU A 261 -19.04 0.47 -3.17
CA GLU A 261 -19.74 -0.52 -2.35
C GLU A 261 -18.80 -1.22 -1.36
N VAL A 262 -17.58 -1.59 -1.82
CA VAL A 262 -16.55 -2.20 -0.95
C VAL A 262 -16.07 -1.21 0.11
N ILE A 263 -15.81 0.05 -0.27
CA ILE A 263 -15.43 1.12 0.67
C ILE A 263 -16.53 1.35 1.71
N ALA A 264 -17.80 1.41 1.28
CA ALA A 264 -18.93 1.59 2.19
C ALA A 264 -19.02 0.45 3.22
N HIS A 265 -18.86 -0.81 2.79
CA HIS A 265 -18.80 -1.95 3.70
C HIS A 265 -17.63 -1.85 4.69
N ALA A 266 -16.43 -1.46 4.22
CA ALA A 266 -15.29 -1.23 5.09
C ALA A 266 -15.59 -0.18 6.17
N VAL A 267 -16.27 0.92 5.79
CA VAL A 267 -16.69 1.98 6.72
C VAL A 267 -17.74 1.48 7.72
N ASP A 268 -18.67 0.65 7.28
CA ASP A 268 -19.67 0.04 8.18
C ASP A 268 -19.03 -0.89 9.22
N VAL A 269 -17.93 -1.57 8.83
CA VAL A 269 -17.21 -2.53 9.69
C VAL A 269 -16.23 -1.85 10.64
N ALA A 270 -15.41 -0.94 10.13
CA ALA A 270 -14.26 -0.32 10.83
C ALA A 270 -14.58 1.10 11.37
N GLY A 271 -15.67 1.71 10.95
CA GLY A 271 -15.84 3.15 11.05
C GLY A 271 -15.00 3.91 10.02
N VAL A 272 -15.43 5.11 9.66
CA VAL A 272 -14.77 5.91 8.62
C VAL A 272 -13.31 6.21 8.92
N ASP A 273 -12.93 6.29 10.20
CA ASP A 273 -11.54 6.56 10.62
C ASP A 273 -10.58 5.37 10.39
N GLY A 274 -11.12 4.19 10.13
CA GLY A 274 -10.35 2.96 9.88
C GLY A 274 -10.12 2.62 8.41
N VAL A 275 -10.57 3.45 7.45
CA VAL A 275 -10.56 3.13 6.02
C VAL A 275 -9.68 4.10 5.23
N GLY A 276 -8.92 3.57 4.26
CA GLY A 276 -8.08 4.31 3.34
C GLY A 276 -8.11 3.71 1.93
N LEU A 277 -7.23 4.20 1.08
CA LEU A 277 -7.02 3.73 -0.29
C LEU A 277 -5.58 3.25 -0.46
N GLY A 278 -5.41 2.14 -1.17
CA GLY A 278 -4.12 1.61 -1.57
C GLY A 278 -4.25 0.95 -2.93
N SER A 279 -3.98 1.71 -3.97
CA SER A 279 -4.45 1.40 -5.33
C SER A 279 -3.99 0.05 -5.89
N ASP A 280 -2.84 -0.41 -5.46
CA ASP A 280 -2.12 -1.54 -6.07
C ASP A 280 -1.79 -1.29 -7.56
N TRP A 281 -1.70 -0.02 -7.97
CA TRP A 281 -1.37 0.33 -9.35
C TRP A 281 0.00 -0.22 -9.72
N ASP A 282 0.04 -0.75 -10.94
CA ASP A 282 1.18 -1.43 -11.53
C ASP A 282 1.50 -2.82 -10.93
N GLY A 283 0.89 -3.22 -9.80
CA GLY A 283 1.00 -4.54 -9.18
C GLY A 283 0.08 -5.61 -9.79
N PHE A 284 -0.88 -5.22 -10.61
CA PHE A 284 -1.79 -6.15 -11.27
C PHE A 284 -1.83 -5.99 -12.79
N GLY A 285 -2.23 -7.06 -13.47
CA GLY A 285 -2.49 -7.07 -14.90
C GLY A 285 -3.99 -7.10 -15.22
N GLY A 286 -4.31 -7.01 -16.49
CA GLY A 286 -5.70 -7.08 -16.97
C GLY A 286 -6.37 -5.71 -17.07
N ASP A 287 -7.71 -5.74 -17.25
CA ASP A 287 -8.50 -4.51 -17.37
C ASP A 287 -8.67 -3.85 -15.99
N PRO A 288 -8.34 -2.57 -15.82
CA PRO A 288 -8.58 -1.84 -14.58
C PRO A 288 -10.08 -1.63 -14.32
N VAL A 289 -10.40 -1.10 -13.14
CA VAL A 289 -11.77 -0.64 -12.81
C VAL A 289 -12.22 0.39 -13.84
N GLU A 290 -13.40 0.17 -14.45
CA GLU A 290 -13.98 1.09 -15.41
C GLU A 290 -14.31 2.42 -14.76
N GLY A 291 -13.71 3.50 -15.28
CA GLY A 291 -13.79 4.85 -14.71
C GLY A 291 -12.63 5.19 -13.77
N LEU A 292 -11.73 4.22 -13.48
CA LEU A 292 -10.52 4.40 -12.67
C LEU A 292 -9.34 3.67 -13.34
N GLU A 293 -9.08 3.99 -14.60
CA GLU A 293 -8.12 3.28 -15.43
C GLU A 293 -6.65 3.58 -15.05
N ASP A 294 -6.41 4.74 -14.47
CA ASP A 294 -5.08 5.17 -14.00
C ASP A 294 -5.19 6.31 -12.98
N ALA A 295 -4.06 6.76 -12.45
CA ALA A 295 -4.01 7.79 -11.41
C ALA A 295 -4.72 9.11 -11.81
N SER A 296 -4.80 9.45 -13.09
CA SER A 296 -5.51 10.68 -13.54
C SER A 296 -7.01 10.65 -13.25
N ARG A 297 -7.56 9.46 -12.98
CA ARG A 297 -8.99 9.24 -12.74
C ARG A 297 -9.38 9.29 -11.25
N LEU A 298 -8.45 9.48 -10.34
CA LEU A 298 -8.76 9.59 -8.91
C LEU A 298 -9.85 10.64 -8.59
N PRO A 299 -9.96 11.79 -9.29
CA PRO A 299 -11.10 12.70 -9.10
C PRO A 299 -12.47 12.07 -9.40
N ALA A 300 -12.55 11.05 -10.26
CA ALA A 300 -13.80 10.35 -10.54
C ALA A 300 -14.25 9.50 -9.34
N LEU A 301 -13.29 8.88 -8.60
CA LEU A 301 -13.58 8.18 -7.35
C LEU A 301 -14.14 9.15 -6.29
N VAL A 302 -13.56 10.35 -6.17
CA VAL A 302 -14.09 11.39 -5.27
C VAL A 302 -15.55 11.72 -5.60
N ALA A 303 -15.86 11.92 -6.88
CA ALA A 303 -17.21 12.23 -7.32
C ALA A 303 -18.18 11.04 -7.08
N ALA A 304 -17.72 9.80 -7.20
CA ALA A 304 -18.50 8.61 -6.92
C ALA A 304 -18.81 8.46 -5.41
N LEU A 305 -17.85 8.75 -4.53
CA LEU A 305 -18.08 8.77 -3.08
C LEU A 305 -19.08 9.87 -2.68
N ASP A 306 -18.95 11.08 -3.24
CA ASP A 306 -19.92 12.17 -3.04
C ASP A 306 -21.33 11.74 -3.49
N ALA A 307 -21.44 11.12 -4.67
CA ALA A 307 -22.72 10.64 -5.22
C ALA A 307 -23.34 9.51 -4.39
N ALA A 308 -22.51 8.69 -3.73
CA ALA A 308 -22.96 7.65 -2.80
C ALA A 308 -23.40 8.20 -1.43
N GLY A 309 -23.27 9.52 -1.19
CA GLY A 309 -23.74 10.19 0.01
C GLY A 309 -22.71 10.29 1.14
N PHE A 310 -21.45 10.00 0.90
CA PHE A 310 -20.39 10.26 1.87
C PHE A 310 -20.28 11.77 2.14
N ALA A 311 -20.20 12.17 3.40
CA ALA A 311 -19.96 13.55 3.75
C ALA A 311 -18.55 14.00 3.29
N ASP A 312 -18.37 15.27 2.92
CA ASP A 312 -17.09 15.81 2.46
C ASP A 312 -15.93 15.55 3.45
N ALA A 313 -16.21 15.61 4.75
CA ALA A 313 -15.25 15.28 5.80
C ALA A 313 -14.86 13.80 5.82
N ASP A 314 -15.77 12.90 5.49
CA ASP A 314 -15.53 11.45 5.44
C ASP A 314 -14.74 11.10 4.17
N VAL A 315 -15.05 11.72 3.04
CA VAL A 315 -14.26 11.61 1.81
C VAL A 315 -12.82 12.07 2.06
N ALA A 316 -12.61 13.18 2.76
CA ALA A 316 -11.28 13.68 3.12
C ALA A 316 -10.48 12.68 3.98
N LYS A 317 -11.15 11.99 4.92
CA LYS A 317 -10.53 10.95 5.75
C LYS A 317 -10.10 9.75 4.91
N ILE A 318 -11.00 9.21 4.08
CA ILE A 318 -10.77 8.04 3.23
C ILE A 318 -9.65 8.31 2.22
N LEU A 319 -9.64 9.48 1.60
CA LEU A 319 -8.64 9.83 0.58
C LEU A 319 -7.21 9.91 1.10
N GLY A 320 -7.01 10.23 2.36
CA GLY A 320 -5.65 10.33 2.89
C GLY A 320 -5.54 10.77 4.34
N GLY A 321 -6.59 11.39 4.91
CA GLY A 321 -6.56 11.87 6.29
C GLY A 321 -6.27 10.76 7.30
N ASN A 322 -6.84 9.58 7.08
CA ASN A 322 -6.62 8.42 7.95
C ASN A 322 -5.21 7.85 7.84
N LEU A 323 -4.70 7.67 6.61
CA LEU A 323 -3.32 7.25 6.40
C LEU A 323 -2.33 8.28 6.93
N HIS A 324 -2.57 9.58 6.72
CA HIS A 324 -1.75 10.63 7.32
C HIS A 324 -1.69 10.48 8.84
N ARG A 325 -2.84 10.34 9.50
CA ARG A 325 -2.93 10.16 10.96
C ARG A 325 -2.15 8.93 11.44
N ALA A 326 -2.37 7.77 10.80
CA ALA A 326 -1.71 6.53 11.18
C ALA A 326 -0.19 6.61 10.98
N LEU A 327 0.26 7.06 9.80
CA LEU A 327 1.68 7.20 9.47
C LEU A 327 2.38 8.26 10.33
N ALA A 328 1.74 9.43 10.58
CA ALA A 328 2.29 10.46 11.45
C ALA A 328 2.42 10.03 12.93
N GLY A 329 1.64 9.01 13.34
CA GLY A 329 1.74 8.40 14.68
C GLY A 329 2.89 7.39 14.80
N VAL A 330 3.50 6.98 13.68
CA VAL A 330 4.55 5.96 13.63
C VAL A 330 5.88 6.54 13.17
N LEU A 331 5.89 7.34 12.11
CA LEU A 331 7.12 7.88 11.49
C LEU A 331 7.91 8.77 12.45
N PRO A 332 9.28 8.69 12.40
CA PRO A 332 10.16 9.42 13.29
C PRO A 332 10.12 10.95 13.11
#